data_7dfc66b8790c3483e742d452e88c49d8
#
_entry.id   7dfc66b8790c3483e742d452e88c49d8
#
_cell.length_a   1.000
_cell.length_b   1.000
_cell.length_c   1.000
_cell.angle_alpha   90.00
_cell.angle_beta   90.00
_cell.angle_gamma   90.00
#
_symmetry.space_group_name_H-M   'P 1'
#
loop_
_entity.id
_entity.type
_entity.pdbx_description
1 polymer ?
#
loop_
_entity_poly.entity_id
_entity_poly.type
_entity_poly.pdbx_seq_one_letter_code
_entity_poly.pdbx_strand_id
1 'polypeptide(L)'
;MLDFLAGNGEENITRFEAEIVKNVCKDTYILFLNKKNSVILNHIKRNSNAGLTEGEIAQGIVAPQDFCNRASALTLGNENLQGTGIFNLSMDEYNALNLSSEEKELVKPFYTSTELYRYYGNANNKLWVIYTTSKFKNKSEMKAYPNLKAHLDKFIQVITSDNKPYGLHRARDEKFFRGEKIVSLRKTAEPYFTYTDFDCYVSQSYNVIKTERFNLKFLTAILNSNVIKFWLRYKGKMQGDNFQVDKEPLLELPLIVPTELEQAHLSVLVDQMITAQEQLNSAISDSDKKFLQQRVDILDKQINTVVYGLYGLTADEVKIVERG
;
A
#
# COMPACT_ATOMS: atom_id res chain seq x y z
N MET A 1 -32.42 4.77 3.04
CA MET A 1 -33.05 3.70 2.22
C MET A 1 -34.46 3.38 2.71
N LEU A 2 -34.72 3.13 4.00
CA LEU A 2 -36.07 2.86 4.54
C LEU A 2 -37.01 4.06 4.36
N ASP A 3 -36.56 5.30 4.59
CA ASP A 3 -37.35 6.51 4.38
C ASP A 3 -37.71 6.74 2.91
N PHE A 4 -36.81 6.35 1.98
CA PHE A 4 -37.07 6.37 0.55
C PHE A 4 -38.18 5.38 0.14
N LEU A 5 -38.12 4.16 0.69
CA LEU A 5 -39.15 3.14 0.45
C LEU A 5 -40.51 3.52 1.08
N ALA A 6 -40.50 4.38 2.09
CA ALA A 6 -41.70 4.95 2.72
C ALA A 6 -42.23 6.22 2.02
N GLY A 7 -41.57 6.68 0.94
CA GLY A 7 -41.98 7.87 0.21
C GLY A 7 -41.62 9.21 0.88
N ASN A 8 -40.79 9.18 1.92
CA ASN A 8 -40.33 10.36 2.65
C ASN A 8 -38.90 10.70 2.23
N GLY A 9 -38.63 11.92 1.80
CA GLY A 9 -37.28 12.44 1.59
C GLY A 9 -36.82 12.53 0.12
N GLU A 10 -37.56 13.25 -0.71
CA GLU A 10 -37.14 13.51 -2.09
C GLU A 10 -35.92 14.47 -2.22
N GLU A 11 -35.58 15.21 -1.18
CA GLU A 11 -34.57 16.28 -1.23
C GLU A 11 -33.12 15.80 -1.42
N ASN A 12 -32.83 14.51 -1.19
CA ASN A 12 -31.47 13.93 -1.30
C ASN A 12 -31.36 12.79 -2.33
N ILE A 13 -32.29 12.72 -3.29
CA ILE A 13 -32.32 11.65 -4.29
C ILE A 13 -31.75 12.12 -5.60
N THR A 14 -30.59 11.57 -6.00
CA THR A 14 -30.08 11.75 -7.35
C THR A 14 -30.66 10.65 -8.26
N ARG A 15 -31.54 11.03 -9.18
CA ARG A 15 -32.04 10.13 -10.23
C ARG A 15 -31.06 10.12 -11.39
N PHE A 16 -30.62 8.95 -11.82
CA PHE A 16 -29.80 8.76 -13.01
C PHE A 16 -30.21 7.48 -13.77
N GLU A 17 -29.97 7.47 -15.07
CA GLU A 17 -30.10 6.25 -15.86
C GLU A 17 -28.98 5.30 -15.43
N ALA A 18 -29.33 4.17 -14.82
CA ALA A 18 -28.38 3.15 -14.38
C ALA A 18 -28.26 2.05 -15.41
N GLU A 19 -27.03 1.71 -15.79
CA GLU A 19 -26.75 0.43 -16.43
C GLU A 19 -26.45 -0.60 -15.34
N ILE A 20 -27.08 -1.78 -15.45
CA ILE A 20 -26.72 -2.93 -14.62
C ILE A 20 -25.47 -3.54 -15.21
N VAL A 21 -24.32 -3.26 -14.60
CA VAL A 21 -23.07 -3.93 -14.96
C VAL A 21 -22.94 -5.16 -14.06
N LYS A 22 -23.07 -6.35 -14.65
CA LYS A 22 -22.66 -7.58 -13.97
C LYS A 22 -21.16 -7.49 -13.76
N ASN A 23 -20.75 -7.29 -12.52
CA ASN A 23 -19.33 -7.28 -12.18
C ASN A 23 -18.78 -8.70 -12.33
N VAL A 24 -17.67 -8.82 -13.03
CA VAL A 24 -17.03 -10.08 -13.40
C VAL A 24 -16.20 -10.66 -12.23
N CYS A 25 -16.10 -9.97 -11.11
CA CYS A 25 -15.54 -10.57 -9.88
C CYS A 25 -16.42 -11.74 -9.45
N LYS A 26 -15.81 -12.88 -9.19
CA LYS A 26 -16.43 -14.19 -8.90
C LYS A 26 -17.49 -14.18 -7.80
N ASP A 27 -17.64 -13.12 -7.04
CA ASP A 27 -18.65 -12.92 -6.03
C ASP A 27 -19.56 -11.75 -6.44
N THR A 28 -20.77 -12.09 -6.74
CA THR A 28 -21.93 -11.33 -7.15
C THR A 28 -22.13 -9.98 -6.48
N TYR A 29 -21.51 -8.94 -7.00
CA TYR A 29 -21.93 -7.56 -6.73
C TYR A 29 -22.65 -6.99 -7.96
N ILE A 30 -23.87 -6.50 -7.75
CA ILE A 30 -24.58 -5.71 -8.76
C ILE A 30 -24.12 -4.26 -8.55
N LEU A 31 -23.41 -3.71 -9.51
CA LEU A 31 -23.01 -2.32 -9.50
C LEU A 31 -23.98 -1.52 -10.40
N PHE A 32 -24.64 -0.53 -9.81
CA PHE A 32 -25.42 0.44 -10.58
C PHE A 32 -24.49 1.58 -11.00
N LEU A 33 -24.12 1.62 -12.27
CA LEU A 33 -23.29 2.68 -12.83
C LEU A 33 -24.16 3.70 -13.57
N ASN A 34 -23.85 4.99 -13.37
CA ASN A 34 -24.33 6.02 -14.26
C ASN A 34 -23.79 5.73 -15.69
N LYS A 35 -24.64 5.87 -16.71
CA LYS A 35 -24.29 5.66 -18.11
C LYS A 35 -23.02 6.41 -18.53
N LYS A 36 -22.83 7.65 -18.06
CA LYS A 36 -21.62 8.44 -18.34
C LYS A 36 -20.38 7.79 -17.75
N ASN A 37 -20.42 7.29 -16.51
CA ASN A 37 -19.29 6.61 -15.88
C ASN A 37 -18.98 5.29 -16.59
N SER A 38 -20.00 4.54 -17.03
CA SER A 38 -19.81 3.31 -17.79
C SER A 38 -19.10 3.57 -19.13
N VAL A 39 -19.46 4.62 -19.84
CA VAL A 39 -18.79 5.02 -21.09
C VAL A 39 -17.31 5.33 -20.84
N ILE A 40 -17.00 6.11 -19.80
CA ILE A 40 -15.62 6.48 -19.45
C ILE A 40 -14.80 5.25 -19.06
N LEU A 41 -15.35 4.35 -18.23
CA LEU A 41 -14.66 3.11 -17.85
C LEU A 41 -14.37 2.23 -19.06
N ASN A 42 -15.30 2.14 -20.00
CA ASN A 42 -15.09 1.42 -21.26
C ASN A 42 -14.05 2.11 -22.15
N HIS A 43 -14.00 3.44 -22.17
CA HIS A 43 -12.98 4.21 -22.88
C HIS A 43 -11.58 3.94 -22.28
N ILE A 44 -11.43 4.06 -20.97
CA ILE A 44 -10.18 3.73 -20.26
C ILE A 44 -9.75 2.30 -20.58
N LYS A 45 -10.66 1.31 -20.52
CA LYS A 45 -10.35 -0.10 -20.80
C LYS A 45 -9.90 -0.34 -22.23
N ARG A 46 -10.52 0.31 -23.21
CA ARG A 46 -10.15 0.17 -24.64
C ARG A 46 -8.77 0.72 -24.92
N ASN A 47 -8.35 1.78 -24.23
CA ASN A 47 -7.04 2.39 -24.39
C ASN A 47 -5.96 1.75 -23.51
N SER A 48 -6.31 0.76 -22.69
CA SER A 48 -5.33 -0.04 -21.92
C SER A 48 -4.88 -1.25 -22.72
N ASN A 49 -3.61 -1.60 -22.61
CA ASN A 49 -3.00 -2.72 -23.34
C ASN A 49 -2.13 -3.61 -22.45
N ALA A 50 -2.12 -3.37 -21.14
CA ALA A 50 -1.33 -4.11 -20.17
C ALA A 50 -2.07 -4.27 -18.84
N GLY A 51 -1.50 -5.07 -17.95
CA GLY A 51 -1.94 -5.29 -16.57
C GLY A 51 -0.82 -5.93 -15.76
N LEU A 52 -0.98 -5.93 -14.44
CA LEU A 52 -0.09 -6.66 -13.53
C LEU A 52 -0.41 -8.15 -13.55
N THR A 53 0.58 -8.96 -13.21
CA THR A 53 0.44 -10.42 -13.07
C THR A 53 0.51 -10.82 -11.59
N GLU A 54 0.03 -12.02 -11.27
CA GLU A 54 0.04 -12.55 -9.92
C GLU A 54 1.45 -12.61 -9.30
N GLY A 55 2.47 -12.88 -10.12
CA GLY A 55 3.87 -12.96 -9.70
C GLY A 55 4.51 -11.61 -9.38
N GLU A 56 3.87 -10.50 -9.75
CA GLU A 56 4.36 -9.13 -9.53
C GLU A 56 3.76 -8.47 -8.29
N ILE A 57 2.80 -9.12 -7.62
CA ILE A 57 2.11 -8.58 -6.45
C ILE A 57 2.24 -9.53 -5.28
N ALA A 58 2.76 -9.04 -4.16
CA ALA A 58 2.75 -9.72 -2.89
C ALA A 58 2.06 -8.88 -1.82
N GLN A 59 1.48 -9.56 -0.84
CA GLN A 59 1.05 -8.92 0.41
C GLN A 59 2.25 -8.83 1.36
N GLY A 60 2.27 -7.84 2.24
CA GLY A 60 3.30 -7.71 3.26
C GLY A 60 3.29 -8.83 4.30
N ILE A 61 4.22 -8.75 5.23
CA ILE A 61 4.51 -9.74 6.27
C ILE A 61 3.31 -9.89 7.21
N VAL A 62 3.05 -11.13 7.64
CA VAL A 62 2.13 -11.41 8.75
C VAL A 62 2.97 -11.85 9.95
N ALA A 63 3.18 -10.94 10.88
CA ALA A 63 3.68 -11.29 12.20
C ALA A 63 2.56 -11.89 13.03
N PRO A 64 2.82 -12.89 13.89
CA PRO A 64 1.80 -13.42 14.78
C PRO A 64 1.37 -12.38 15.82
N GLN A 65 2.33 -11.57 16.25
CA GLN A 65 2.13 -10.43 17.14
C GLN A 65 3.27 -9.43 16.93
N ASP A 66 2.90 -8.17 16.67
CA ASP A 66 3.88 -7.11 16.52
C ASP A 66 4.48 -6.73 17.88
N PHE A 67 3.60 -6.45 18.86
CA PHE A 67 3.92 -6.00 20.21
C PHE A 67 3.16 -6.80 21.26
N CYS A 68 3.71 -6.87 22.46
CA CYS A 68 3.05 -7.46 23.62
C CYS A 68 1.86 -6.58 24.06
N ASN A 69 0.65 -7.02 23.78
CA ASN A 69 -0.56 -6.34 24.25
C ASN A 69 -0.87 -6.68 25.71
N ARG A 70 -1.87 -6.02 26.29
CA ARG A 70 -2.26 -6.22 27.70
C ARG A 70 -2.61 -7.68 28.01
N ALA A 71 -3.34 -8.36 27.13
CA ALA A 71 -3.72 -9.76 27.36
C ALA A 71 -2.51 -10.69 27.33
N SER A 72 -1.55 -10.43 26.43
CA SER A 72 -0.28 -11.14 26.37
C SER A 72 0.55 -10.92 27.63
N ALA A 73 0.66 -9.67 28.12
CA ALA A 73 1.40 -9.33 29.33
C ALA A 73 0.83 -10.04 30.57
N LEU A 74 -0.51 -10.09 30.69
CA LEU A 74 -1.18 -10.85 31.74
C LEU A 74 -0.91 -12.36 31.66
N THR A 75 -0.97 -12.94 30.44
CA THR A 75 -0.65 -14.36 30.22
C THR A 75 0.78 -14.70 30.60
N LEU A 76 1.73 -13.76 30.37
CA LEU A 76 3.13 -13.90 30.74
C LEU A 76 3.40 -13.62 32.23
N GLY A 77 2.41 -13.16 32.99
CA GLY A 77 2.56 -12.79 34.38
C GLY A 77 3.45 -11.56 34.64
N ASN A 78 3.64 -10.72 33.61
CA ASN A 78 4.51 -9.55 33.71
C ASN A 78 3.91 -8.35 32.94
N GLU A 79 3.22 -7.48 33.64
CA GLU A 79 2.55 -6.31 33.07
C GLU A 79 3.56 -5.28 32.48
N ASN A 80 4.80 -5.26 32.94
CA ASN A 80 5.84 -4.36 32.40
C ASN A 80 6.23 -4.68 30.95
N LEU A 81 5.85 -5.86 30.44
CA LEU A 81 6.06 -6.22 29.04
C LEU A 81 5.02 -5.59 28.10
N GLN A 82 3.96 -4.97 28.61
CA GLN A 82 2.97 -4.32 27.75
C GLN A 82 3.62 -3.23 26.89
N GLY A 83 3.41 -3.26 25.58
CA GLY A 83 4.00 -2.34 24.62
C GLY A 83 5.38 -2.77 24.11
N THR A 84 6.04 -3.75 24.74
CA THR A 84 7.33 -4.27 24.24
C THR A 84 7.17 -4.96 22.90
N GLY A 85 8.10 -4.71 21.99
CA GLY A 85 8.15 -5.37 20.69
C GLY A 85 8.37 -6.89 20.81
N ILE A 86 7.62 -7.68 20.06
CA ILE A 86 7.85 -9.12 19.95
C ILE A 86 8.60 -9.40 18.65
N PHE A 87 7.94 -9.22 17.50
CA PHE A 87 8.58 -9.31 16.20
C PHE A 87 8.94 -7.94 15.62
N ASN A 88 8.21 -6.89 15.98
CA ASN A 88 8.54 -5.51 15.60
C ASN A 88 9.21 -4.81 16.78
N LEU A 89 10.38 -4.25 16.55
CA LEU A 89 11.22 -3.61 17.55
C LEU A 89 11.30 -2.11 17.29
N SER A 90 11.21 -1.30 18.31
CA SER A 90 11.64 0.09 18.26
C SER A 90 13.17 0.18 18.07
N MET A 91 13.68 1.37 17.76
CA MET A 91 15.13 1.60 17.67
C MET A 91 15.85 1.30 19.00
N ASP A 92 15.25 1.68 20.11
CA ASP A 92 15.84 1.44 21.44
C ASP A 92 15.90 -0.05 21.77
N GLU A 93 14.81 -0.79 21.47
CA GLU A 93 14.77 -2.25 21.65
C GLU A 93 15.78 -2.95 20.74
N TYR A 94 15.87 -2.55 19.47
CA TYR A 94 16.85 -3.08 18.53
C TYR A 94 18.28 -2.90 19.04
N ASN A 95 18.62 -1.70 19.51
CA ASN A 95 19.94 -1.39 20.07
C ASN A 95 20.23 -2.18 21.35
N ALA A 96 19.23 -2.34 22.22
CA ALA A 96 19.36 -3.05 23.50
C ALA A 96 19.62 -4.57 23.33
N LEU A 97 19.27 -5.15 22.18
CA LEU A 97 19.48 -6.57 21.91
C LEU A 97 20.95 -6.95 21.70
N ASN A 98 21.84 -5.98 21.44
CA ASN A 98 23.28 -6.21 21.19
C ASN A 98 23.55 -7.34 20.19
N LEU A 99 22.88 -7.30 19.04
CA LEU A 99 22.89 -8.35 18.04
C LEU A 99 24.26 -8.52 17.39
N SER A 100 24.68 -9.78 17.16
CA SER A 100 25.84 -10.10 16.33
C SER A 100 25.61 -9.72 14.86
N SER A 101 26.65 -9.79 14.04
CA SER A 101 26.53 -9.50 12.60
C SER A 101 25.54 -10.44 11.92
N GLU A 102 25.58 -11.72 12.27
CA GLU A 102 24.69 -12.76 11.74
C GLU A 102 23.24 -12.56 12.20
N GLU A 103 23.04 -12.11 13.45
CA GLU A 103 21.71 -11.82 13.97
C GLU A 103 21.08 -10.58 13.29
N LYS A 104 21.89 -9.58 12.99
CA LYS A 104 21.44 -8.37 12.26
C LYS A 104 20.92 -8.70 10.86
N GLU A 105 21.40 -9.77 10.23
CA GLU A 105 20.88 -10.24 8.96
C GLU A 105 19.41 -10.71 9.04
N LEU A 106 18.96 -11.14 10.20
CA LEU A 106 17.57 -11.53 10.44
C LEU A 106 16.68 -10.35 10.86
N VAL A 107 17.24 -9.17 11.08
CA VAL A 107 16.47 -8.00 11.48
C VAL A 107 16.45 -6.97 10.36
N LYS A 108 15.27 -6.64 9.90
CA LYS A 108 15.04 -5.84 8.68
C LYS A 108 14.36 -4.51 9.01
N PRO A 109 14.63 -3.45 8.24
CA PRO A 109 13.94 -2.18 8.41
C PRO A 109 12.44 -2.33 8.12
N PHE A 110 11.61 -1.90 9.04
CA PHE A 110 10.16 -2.05 8.96
C PHE A 110 9.47 -0.70 8.89
N TYR A 111 8.54 -0.57 7.95
CA TYR A 111 7.91 0.70 7.61
C TYR A 111 6.41 0.66 7.82
N THR A 112 5.86 1.81 8.18
CA THR A 112 4.44 2.04 8.44
C THR A 112 3.93 3.24 7.63
N SER A 113 2.70 3.66 7.89
CA SER A 113 2.13 4.87 7.26
C SER A 113 2.82 6.16 7.72
N THR A 114 3.69 6.12 8.72
CA THR A 114 4.46 7.29 9.17
C THR A 114 5.69 7.59 8.30
N GLU A 115 6.12 6.63 7.48
CA GLU A 115 7.24 6.76 6.55
C GLU A 115 6.81 6.66 5.09
N LEU A 116 5.60 6.13 4.82
CA LEU A 116 5.14 5.83 3.46
C LEU A 116 4.01 6.79 3.05
N TYR A 117 4.30 7.66 2.10
CA TYR A 117 3.39 8.68 1.60
C TYR A 117 3.06 8.45 0.12
N ARG A 118 2.08 9.16 -0.40
CA ARG A 118 1.79 9.13 -1.84
C ARG A 118 3.03 9.59 -2.62
N TYR A 119 3.51 8.77 -3.55
CA TYR A 119 4.76 8.88 -4.32
C TYR A 119 6.05 8.65 -3.54
N TYR A 120 6.15 9.04 -2.28
CA TYR A 120 7.39 9.15 -1.54
C TYR A 120 7.45 8.23 -0.32
N GLY A 121 8.55 7.47 -0.19
CA GLY A 121 8.91 6.73 1.01
C GLY A 121 10.14 7.33 1.68
N ASN A 122 10.06 7.59 3.00
CA ASN A 122 11.20 8.01 3.79
C ASN A 122 12.03 6.77 4.17
N ALA A 123 13.30 6.72 3.72
CA ALA A 123 14.19 5.58 4.00
C ALA A 123 14.60 5.44 5.47
N ASN A 124 14.37 6.47 6.30
CA ASN A 124 14.69 6.43 7.73
C ASN A 124 13.57 5.70 8.49
N ASN A 125 13.72 4.38 8.64
CA ASN A 125 12.77 3.58 9.40
C ASN A 125 12.81 3.88 10.89
N LYS A 126 11.67 3.75 11.56
CA LYS A 126 11.54 3.87 13.02
C LYS A 126 11.44 2.52 13.71
N LEU A 127 11.07 1.50 12.95
CA LEU A 127 10.85 0.14 13.45
C LEU A 127 11.73 -0.85 12.69
N TRP A 128 11.95 -1.98 13.35
CA TRP A 128 12.65 -3.13 12.81
C TRP A 128 11.78 -4.37 12.93
N VAL A 129 11.88 -5.32 12.02
CA VAL A 129 11.17 -6.60 12.11
C VAL A 129 12.18 -7.75 12.21
N ILE A 130 11.96 -8.66 13.15
CA ILE A 130 12.67 -9.96 13.21
C ILE A 130 12.08 -10.82 12.08
N TYR A 131 12.82 -10.89 10.96
CA TYR A 131 12.37 -11.54 9.73
C TYR A 131 12.82 -13.01 9.71
N THR A 132 12.02 -13.85 10.33
CA THR A 132 12.24 -15.28 10.44
C THR A 132 11.20 -16.04 9.58
N THR A 133 11.69 -16.91 8.71
CA THR A 133 10.84 -17.73 7.81
C THR A 133 10.31 -18.99 8.52
N SER A 134 9.58 -19.84 7.78
CA SER A 134 9.12 -21.16 8.26
C SER A 134 10.25 -22.11 8.70
N LYS A 135 11.50 -21.87 8.26
CA LYS A 135 12.70 -22.58 8.73
C LYS A 135 12.79 -22.55 10.26
N PHE A 136 12.45 -21.43 10.88
CA PHE A 136 12.52 -21.21 12.33
C PHE A 136 11.40 -21.89 13.14
N LYS A 137 10.52 -22.65 12.49
CA LYS A 137 9.68 -23.65 13.16
C LYS A 137 10.54 -24.73 13.83
N ASN A 138 11.67 -25.05 13.25
CA ASN A 138 12.68 -25.90 13.88
C ASN A 138 13.46 -25.08 14.92
N LYS A 139 13.29 -25.43 16.20
CA LYS A 139 13.95 -24.75 17.32
C LYS A 139 15.47 -24.73 17.23
N SER A 140 16.08 -25.75 16.56
CA SER A 140 17.53 -25.82 16.42
C SER A 140 18.11 -24.71 15.57
N GLU A 141 17.35 -24.19 14.59
CA GLU A 141 17.79 -23.12 13.71
C GLU A 141 18.03 -21.80 14.47
N MET A 142 17.28 -21.55 15.54
CA MET A 142 17.46 -20.35 16.36
C MET A 142 18.67 -20.42 17.32
N LYS A 143 19.30 -21.59 17.48
CA LYS A 143 20.48 -21.73 18.36
C LYS A 143 21.68 -20.89 17.92
N ALA A 144 21.80 -20.65 16.61
CA ALA A 144 22.84 -19.80 16.04
C ALA A 144 22.64 -18.31 16.32
N TYR A 145 21.48 -17.91 16.87
CA TYR A 145 21.05 -16.52 17.09
C TYR A 145 20.65 -16.31 18.56
N PRO A 146 21.63 -16.34 19.49
CA PRO A 146 21.36 -16.42 20.93
C PRO A 146 20.62 -15.20 21.50
N ASN A 147 20.91 -13.99 21.02
CA ASN A 147 20.26 -12.77 21.50
C ASN A 147 18.81 -12.67 21.01
N LEU A 148 18.56 -12.98 19.74
CA LEU A 148 17.21 -13.06 19.17
C LEU A 148 16.40 -14.17 19.84
N LYS A 149 17.04 -15.32 20.09
CA LYS A 149 16.41 -16.42 20.82
C LYS A 149 16.01 -16.01 22.24
N ALA A 150 16.92 -15.40 22.98
CA ALA A 150 16.67 -14.95 24.36
C ALA A 150 15.56 -13.89 24.41
N HIS A 151 15.45 -13.05 23.37
CA HIS A 151 14.36 -12.10 23.23
C HIS A 151 13.01 -12.79 23.00
N LEU A 152 12.91 -13.65 21.97
CA LEU A 152 11.66 -14.32 21.60
C LEU A 152 11.20 -15.34 22.65
N ASP A 153 12.12 -15.98 23.38
CA ASP A 153 11.81 -16.92 24.47
C ASP A 153 10.97 -16.26 25.57
N LYS A 154 11.09 -14.95 25.81
CA LYS A 154 10.25 -14.19 26.76
C LYS A 154 8.78 -14.24 26.37
N PHE A 155 8.48 -14.38 25.10
CA PHE A 155 7.13 -14.29 24.53
C PHE A 155 6.60 -15.64 23.99
N ILE A 156 7.32 -16.73 24.20
CA ILE A 156 7.03 -18.03 23.57
C ILE A 156 5.62 -18.55 23.86
N GLN A 157 5.05 -18.22 25.03
CA GLN A 157 3.71 -18.64 25.44
C GLN A 157 2.60 -17.90 24.69
N VAL A 158 2.88 -16.71 24.15
CA VAL A 158 1.91 -15.85 23.49
C VAL A 158 2.11 -15.80 21.96
N ILE A 159 3.18 -16.37 21.43
CA ILE A 159 3.42 -16.47 19.99
C ILE A 159 2.48 -17.52 19.39
N THR A 160 1.60 -17.08 18.47
CA THR A 160 0.55 -17.91 17.86
C THR A 160 0.80 -18.30 16.41
N SER A 161 2.02 -18.06 15.89
CA SER A 161 2.42 -18.39 14.52
C SER A 161 2.21 -19.86 14.16
N ASP A 162 1.80 -20.16 12.93
CA ASP A 162 1.85 -21.52 12.38
C ASP A 162 3.29 -22.05 12.27
N ASN A 163 4.28 -21.16 12.31
CA ASN A 163 5.71 -21.40 12.30
C ASN A 163 6.36 -21.17 13.67
N LYS A 164 5.55 -21.25 14.76
CA LYS A 164 6.08 -21.14 16.13
C LYS A 164 7.16 -22.19 16.40
N PRO A 165 8.15 -21.91 17.31
CA PRO A 165 8.09 -20.77 18.20
C PRO A 165 8.69 -19.47 17.65
N TYR A 166 9.52 -19.49 16.59
CA TYR A 166 10.34 -18.33 16.23
C TYR A 166 10.06 -17.80 14.81
N GLY A 167 9.30 -18.52 13.99
CA GLY A 167 8.97 -18.09 12.63
C GLY A 167 7.79 -17.17 12.57
N LEU A 168 7.85 -16.19 11.68
CA LEU A 168 6.69 -15.35 11.31
C LEU A 168 5.53 -16.23 10.79
N HIS A 169 4.31 -15.80 10.98
CA HIS A 169 3.14 -16.51 10.44
C HIS A 169 3.22 -16.62 8.91
N ARG A 170 3.58 -15.52 8.24
CA ARG A 170 3.89 -15.49 6.79
C ARG A 170 4.99 -14.47 6.53
N ALA A 171 6.21 -14.94 6.33
CA ALA A 171 7.35 -14.07 5.99
C ALA A 171 7.25 -13.51 4.57
N ARG A 172 6.59 -14.23 3.63
CA ARG A 172 6.55 -13.94 2.20
C ARG A 172 7.91 -14.18 1.52
N ASP A 173 7.96 -13.98 0.21
CA ASP A 173 9.21 -14.01 -0.54
C ASP A 173 9.94 -12.66 -0.37
N GLU A 174 11.14 -12.73 0.19
CA GLU A 174 11.94 -11.56 0.56
C GLU A 174 12.29 -10.66 -0.63
N LYS A 175 12.32 -11.20 -1.86
CA LYS A 175 12.59 -10.43 -3.07
C LYS A 175 11.65 -9.23 -3.23
N PHE A 176 10.39 -9.34 -2.75
CA PHE A 176 9.43 -8.26 -2.83
C PHE A 176 9.78 -7.06 -1.95
N PHE A 177 10.56 -7.25 -0.89
CA PHE A 177 10.89 -6.17 0.05
C PHE A 177 12.22 -5.51 -0.26
N ARG A 178 13.06 -6.10 -1.13
CA ARG A 178 14.39 -5.59 -1.46
C ARG A 178 14.37 -4.66 -2.67
N GLY A 179 15.20 -3.59 -2.60
CA GLY A 179 15.45 -2.67 -3.69
C GLY A 179 14.19 -1.96 -4.19
N GLU A 180 14.15 -1.66 -5.47
CA GLU A 180 13.11 -0.85 -6.11
C GLU A 180 11.75 -1.55 -6.19
N LYS A 181 10.67 -0.88 -5.75
CA LYS A 181 9.29 -1.38 -5.74
C LYS A 181 8.27 -0.28 -5.48
N ILE A 182 6.99 -0.62 -5.63
CA ILE A 182 5.86 0.22 -5.22
C ILE A 182 5.12 -0.46 -4.07
N VAL A 183 4.76 0.33 -3.06
CA VAL A 183 4.01 -0.14 -1.89
C VAL A 183 2.67 0.59 -1.83
N SER A 184 1.59 -0.10 -1.52
CA SER A 184 0.27 0.51 -1.35
C SER A 184 -0.46 0.00 -0.12
N LEU A 185 -1.11 0.90 0.61
CA LEU A 185 -2.00 0.53 1.71
C LEU A 185 -3.26 -0.15 1.16
N ARG A 186 -3.64 -1.29 1.75
CA ARG A 186 -4.78 -2.09 1.27
C ARG A 186 -6.14 -1.48 1.58
N LYS A 187 -6.26 -0.74 2.66
CA LYS A 187 -7.51 -0.08 3.05
C LYS A 187 -7.23 1.38 3.37
N THR A 188 -7.84 2.28 2.62
CA THR A 188 -7.59 3.72 2.73
C THR A 188 -8.76 4.54 2.19
N ALA A 189 -8.97 5.75 2.73
CA ALA A 189 -9.96 6.69 2.22
C ALA A 189 -9.61 7.18 0.80
N GLU A 190 -8.31 7.32 0.50
CA GLU A 190 -7.78 7.69 -0.81
C GLU A 190 -6.69 6.69 -1.20
N PRO A 191 -6.77 6.02 -2.36
CA PRO A 191 -5.73 5.10 -2.79
C PRO A 191 -4.44 5.87 -3.08
N TYR A 192 -3.33 5.38 -2.54
CA TYR A 192 -2.01 5.93 -2.84
C TYR A 192 -0.97 4.83 -2.98
N PHE A 193 0.00 5.12 -3.80
CA PHE A 193 1.10 4.23 -4.14
C PHE A 193 2.42 4.95 -3.90
N THR A 194 3.26 4.33 -3.10
CA THR A 194 4.55 4.84 -2.67
C THR A 194 5.65 4.16 -3.48
N TYR A 195 6.47 4.92 -4.17
CA TYR A 195 7.70 4.42 -4.76
C TYR A 195 8.79 4.34 -3.69
N THR A 196 9.56 3.26 -3.67
CA THR A 196 10.75 3.08 -2.84
C THR A 196 11.85 2.40 -3.63
N ASP A 197 13.10 2.82 -3.45
CA ASP A 197 14.32 2.24 -4.05
C ASP A 197 15.25 1.59 -3.00
N PHE A 198 14.80 1.53 -1.77
CA PHE A 198 15.49 0.93 -0.62
C PHE A 198 14.75 -0.31 -0.10
N ASP A 199 15.41 -1.12 0.72
CA ASP A 199 14.80 -2.28 1.37
C ASP A 199 13.66 -1.83 2.30
N CYS A 200 12.42 -2.20 1.96
CA CYS A 200 11.22 -1.73 2.62
C CYS A 200 10.32 -2.92 2.99
N TYR A 201 10.37 -3.32 4.24
CA TYR A 201 9.55 -4.40 4.79
C TYR A 201 8.29 -3.80 5.42
N VAL A 202 7.12 -4.35 5.08
CA VAL A 202 5.82 -3.81 5.50
C VAL A 202 4.90 -4.93 5.99
N SER A 203 3.91 -4.58 6.80
CA SER A 203 2.90 -5.51 7.31
C SER A 203 1.89 -5.94 6.23
N GLN A 204 1.09 -6.95 6.55
CA GLN A 204 -0.02 -7.43 5.72
C GLN A 204 -1.06 -6.35 5.34
N SER A 205 -1.01 -5.18 5.98
CA SER A 205 -1.85 -4.04 5.62
C SER A 205 -1.46 -3.40 4.30
N TYR A 206 -0.34 -3.83 3.72
CA TYR A 206 0.19 -3.33 2.45
C TYR A 206 0.23 -4.43 1.39
N ASN A 207 0.12 -4.02 0.14
CA ASN A 207 0.59 -4.76 -1.03
C ASN A 207 1.92 -4.17 -1.49
N VAL A 208 2.74 -5.04 -2.07
CA VAL A 208 4.01 -4.70 -2.70
C VAL A 208 3.94 -5.10 -4.17
N ILE A 209 4.20 -4.16 -5.06
CA ILE A 209 4.27 -4.37 -6.51
C ILE A 209 5.74 -4.31 -6.91
N LYS A 210 6.23 -5.39 -7.49
CA LYS A 210 7.59 -5.48 -8.03
C LYS A 210 7.54 -6.12 -9.40
N THR A 211 7.99 -5.38 -10.41
CA THR A 211 7.95 -5.80 -11.82
C THR A 211 9.16 -5.27 -12.57
N GLU A 212 9.63 -6.03 -13.54
CA GLU A 212 10.66 -5.63 -14.49
C GLU A 212 10.07 -5.22 -15.85
N ARG A 213 8.75 -5.39 -16.03
CA ARG A 213 8.04 -5.08 -17.28
C ARG A 213 7.69 -3.61 -17.44
N PHE A 214 7.72 -2.84 -16.34
CA PHE A 214 7.41 -1.42 -16.31
C PHE A 214 8.53 -0.67 -15.59
N ASN A 215 8.83 0.53 -16.06
CA ASN A 215 9.53 1.50 -15.23
C ASN A 215 8.67 1.83 -14.01
N LEU A 216 9.19 1.63 -12.80
CA LEU A 216 8.40 1.76 -11.57
C LEU A 216 7.99 3.21 -11.26
N LYS A 217 8.77 4.22 -11.68
CA LYS A 217 8.36 5.62 -11.54
C LYS A 217 7.20 5.96 -12.48
N PHE A 218 7.28 5.53 -13.75
CA PHE A 218 6.16 5.65 -14.68
C PHE A 218 4.91 4.95 -14.11
N LEU A 219 5.06 3.71 -13.65
CA LEU A 219 3.94 2.96 -13.07
C LEU A 219 3.37 3.67 -11.84
N THR A 220 4.21 4.28 -11.00
CA THR A 220 3.77 5.06 -9.83
C THR A 220 2.93 6.27 -10.23
N ALA A 221 3.27 6.95 -11.34
CA ALA A 221 2.46 8.03 -11.89
C ALA A 221 1.07 7.55 -12.29
N ILE A 222 1.01 6.46 -13.07
CA ILE A 222 -0.27 5.86 -13.50
C ILE A 222 -1.11 5.46 -12.30
N LEU A 223 -0.53 4.71 -11.36
CA LEU A 223 -1.24 4.19 -10.18
C LEU A 223 -1.79 5.28 -9.26
N ASN A 224 -1.10 6.42 -9.15
CA ASN A 224 -1.54 7.56 -8.35
C ASN A 224 -2.46 8.53 -9.10
N SER A 225 -2.77 8.29 -10.39
CA SER A 225 -3.61 9.17 -11.18
C SER A 225 -5.09 9.09 -10.82
N ASN A 226 -5.82 10.18 -11.13
CA ASN A 226 -7.27 10.21 -10.99
C ASN A 226 -7.96 9.17 -11.88
N VAL A 227 -7.34 8.74 -13.00
CA VAL A 227 -7.87 7.66 -13.86
C VAL A 227 -7.93 6.34 -13.10
N ILE A 228 -6.87 5.98 -12.38
CA ILE A 228 -6.84 4.75 -11.58
C ILE A 228 -7.71 4.88 -10.33
N LYS A 229 -7.75 6.05 -9.69
CA LYS A 229 -8.68 6.31 -8.58
C LYS A 229 -10.13 6.11 -9.04
N PHE A 230 -10.52 6.69 -10.17
CA PHE A 230 -11.85 6.53 -10.78
C PHE A 230 -12.14 5.06 -11.12
N TRP A 231 -11.16 4.35 -11.71
CA TRP A 231 -11.29 2.92 -11.98
C TRP A 231 -11.53 2.11 -10.70
N LEU A 232 -10.71 2.30 -9.67
CA LEU A 232 -10.82 1.58 -8.39
C LEU A 232 -12.16 1.85 -7.71
N ARG A 233 -12.69 3.08 -7.81
CA ARG A 233 -13.99 3.42 -7.23
C ARG A 233 -15.14 2.63 -7.85
N TYR A 234 -15.11 2.39 -9.15
CA TYR A 234 -16.21 1.76 -9.87
C TYR A 234 -15.98 0.30 -10.28
N LYS A 235 -14.75 -0.14 -10.36
CA LYS A 235 -14.36 -1.51 -10.75
C LYS A 235 -13.59 -2.25 -9.65
N GLY A 236 -13.09 -1.52 -8.66
CA GLY A 236 -12.44 -2.10 -7.48
C GLY A 236 -13.43 -2.49 -6.39
N LYS A 237 -12.88 -2.77 -5.21
CA LYS A 237 -13.65 -3.04 -3.99
C LYS A 237 -13.77 -1.80 -3.13
N MET A 238 -14.97 -1.53 -2.63
CA MET A 238 -15.22 -0.47 -1.66
C MET A 238 -15.76 -1.08 -0.35
N GLN A 239 -15.34 -0.53 0.79
CA GLN A 239 -15.91 -0.85 2.10
C GLN A 239 -16.36 0.45 2.78
N GLY A 240 -17.64 0.78 2.64
CA GLY A 240 -18.13 2.14 2.87
C GLY A 240 -17.44 3.10 1.91
N ASP A 241 -16.90 4.19 2.43
CA ASP A 241 -16.17 5.19 1.64
C ASP A 241 -14.67 4.85 1.44
N ASN A 242 -14.19 3.74 2.04
CA ASN A 242 -12.80 3.33 1.89
C ASN A 242 -12.60 2.44 0.67
N PHE A 243 -11.53 2.71 -0.07
CA PHE A 243 -11.02 1.82 -1.09
C PHE A 243 -10.39 0.59 -0.43
N GLN A 244 -10.70 -0.58 -0.97
CA GLN A 244 -10.05 -1.84 -0.61
C GLN A 244 -9.18 -2.29 -1.80
N VAL A 245 -7.91 -1.88 -1.76
CA VAL A 245 -6.92 -2.15 -2.80
C VAL A 245 -6.26 -3.50 -2.52
N ASP A 246 -7.03 -4.58 -2.68
CA ASP A 246 -6.52 -5.95 -2.57
C ASP A 246 -5.80 -6.39 -3.86
N LYS A 247 -5.23 -7.60 -3.86
CA LYS A 247 -4.51 -8.15 -5.01
C LYS A 247 -5.39 -8.24 -6.26
N GLU A 248 -6.64 -8.69 -6.13
CA GLU A 248 -7.57 -8.83 -7.25
C GLU A 248 -7.85 -7.50 -7.96
N PRO A 249 -8.25 -6.40 -7.28
CA PRO A 249 -8.37 -5.10 -7.91
C PRO A 249 -7.10 -4.61 -8.60
N LEU A 250 -5.90 -4.94 -8.07
CA LEU A 250 -4.63 -4.57 -8.69
C LEU A 250 -4.36 -5.34 -9.99
N LEU A 251 -4.78 -6.60 -10.07
CA LEU A 251 -4.65 -7.42 -11.30
C LEU A 251 -5.57 -6.94 -12.42
N GLU A 252 -6.66 -6.26 -12.08
CA GLU A 252 -7.65 -5.76 -13.05
C GLU A 252 -7.38 -4.31 -13.50
N LEU A 253 -6.31 -3.68 -13.02
CA LEU A 253 -5.97 -2.31 -13.39
C LEU A 253 -5.72 -2.18 -14.90
N PRO A 254 -6.32 -1.18 -15.55
CA PRO A 254 -6.15 -0.94 -16.97
C PRO A 254 -4.84 -0.19 -17.24
N LEU A 255 -3.72 -0.88 -17.31
CA LEU A 255 -2.42 -0.27 -17.52
C LEU A 255 -2.10 -0.04 -19.00
N ILE A 256 -1.16 0.85 -19.27
CA ILE A 256 -0.65 1.21 -20.59
C ILE A 256 0.84 0.91 -20.67
N VAL A 257 1.28 0.31 -21.76
CA VAL A 257 2.71 0.28 -22.13
C VAL A 257 3.03 1.60 -22.83
N PRO A 258 3.89 2.46 -22.24
CA PRO A 258 4.21 3.77 -22.81
C PRO A 258 5.20 3.68 -23.97
N THR A 259 5.29 4.73 -24.76
CA THR A 259 6.49 5.02 -25.56
C THR A 259 7.65 5.43 -24.64
N GLU A 260 8.89 5.36 -25.11
CA GLU A 260 10.07 5.79 -24.36
C GLU A 260 9.97 7.25 -23.90
N LEU A 261 9.42 8.13 -24.78
CA LEU A 261 9.27 9.56 -24.47
C LEU A 261 8.24 9.80 -23.35
N GLU A 262 7.10 9.13 -23.40
CA GLU A 262 6.05 9.21 -22.37
C GLU A 262 6.55 8.67 -21.03
N GLN A 263 7.28 7.56 -21.07
CA GLN A 263 7.90 6.98 -19.89
C GLN A 263 8.90 7.94 -19.25
N ALA A 264 9.81 8.50 -20.05
CA ALA A 264 10.82 9.45 -19.59
C ALA A 264 10.17 10.69 -18.98
N HIS A 265 9.16 11.26 -19.66
CA HIS A 265 8.45 12.45 -19.20
C HIS A 265 7.79 12.23 -17.83
N LEU A 266 6.99 11.17 -17.68
CA LEU A 266 6.33 10.88 -16.39
C LEU A 266 7.33 10.51 -15.30
N SER A 267 8.41 9.81 -15.63
CA SER A 267 9.45 9.48 -14.64
C SER A 267 10.10 10.74 -14.07
N VAL A 268 10.39 11.75 -14.91
CA VAL A 268 10.92 13.05 -14.46
C VAL A 268 9.94 13.78 -13.55
N LEU A 269 8.64 13.80 -13.89
CA LEU A 269 7.62 14.41 -13.04
C LEU A 269 7.50 13.69 -11.68
N VAL A 270 7.62 12.36 -11.65
CA VAL A 270 7.63 11.59 -10.41
C VAL A 270 8.87 11.88 -9.58
N ASP A 271 10.06 12.03 -10.17
CA ASP A 271 11.27 12.43 -9.44
C ASP A 271 11.11 13.81 -8.78
N GLN A 272 10.51 14.75 -9.50
CA GLN A 272 10.19 16.07 -8.95
C GLN A 272 9.15 15.98 -7.82
N MET A 273 8.16 15.12 -7.97
CA MET A 273 7.12 14.88 -6.95
C MET A 273 7.72 14.25 -5.69
N ILE A 274 8.58 13.23 -5.82
CA ILE A 274 9.29 12.61 -4.71
C ILE A 274 10.09 13.66 -3.95
N THR A 275 10.88 14.47 -4.66
CA THR A 275 11.66 15.56 -4.04
C THR A 275 10.76 16.59 -3.33
N ALA A 276 9.64 16.97 -3.94
CA ALA A 276 8.71 17.92 -3.33
C ALA A 276 8.05 17.34 -2.07
N GLN A 277 7.67 16.07 -2.09
CA GLN A 277 7.10 15.36 -0.93
C GLN A 277 8.14 15.20 0.20
N GLU A 278 9.38 14.88 -0.11
CA GLU A 278 10.46 14.80 0.85
C GLU A 278 10.68 16.14 1.57
N GLN A 279 10.76 17.23 0.78
CA GLN A 279 10.89 18.57 1.32
C GLN A 279 9.69 18.97 2.19
N LEU A 280 8.48 18.65 1.74
CA LEU A 280 7.24 18.93 2.49
C LEU A 280 7.21 18.20 3.84
N ASN A 281 7.62 16.94 3.87
CA ASN A 281 7.65 16.15 5.10
C ASN A 281 8.77 16.61 6.07
N SER A 282 9.82 17.25 5.55
CA SER A 282 10.94 17.78 6.35
C SER A 282 10.73 19.24 6.76
N ALA A 283 9.75 19.93 6.19
CA ALA A 283 9.51 21.36 6.43
C ALA A 283 9.03 21.61 7.87
N ILE A 284 9.64 22.60 8.52
CA ILE A 284 9.30 23.00 9.90
C ILE A 284 8.32 24.17 9.87
N SER A 285 8.57 25.20 9.05
CA SER A 285 7.74 26.40 9.02
C SER A 285 6.44 26.19 8.26
N ASP A 286 5.35 26.81 8.73
CA ASP A 286 4.05 26.73 8.06
C ASP A 286 4.05 27.41 6.68
N SER A 287 4.90 28.44 6.50
CA SER A 287 5.09 29.11 5.20
C SER A 287 5.70 28.14 4.18
N ASP A 288 6.76 27.41 4.56
CA ASP A 288 7.42 26.42 3.68
C ASP A 288 6.48 25.26 3.37
N LYS A 289 5.75 24.76 4.37
CA LYS A 289 4.74 23.72 4.17
C LYS A 289 3.70 24.14 3.14
N LYS A 290 3.18 25.37 3.25
CA LYS A 290 2.18 25.90 2.30
C LYS A 290 2.75 26.02 0.90
N PHE A 291 3.96 26.54 0.75
CA PHE A 291 4.64 26.67 -0.55
C PHE A 291 4.89 25.29 -1.18
N LEU A 292 5.42 24.34 -0.40
CA LEU A 292 5.73 23.01 -0.88
C LEU A 292 4.47 22.21 -1.21
N GLN A 293 3.37 22.39 -0.45
CA GLN A 293 2.09 21.80 -0.78
C GLN A 293 1.56 22.30 -2.14
N GLN A 294 1.67 23.61 -2.40
CA GLN A 294 1.29 24.16 -3.72
C GLN A 294 2.12 23.54 -4.86
N ARG A 295 3.42 23.30 -4.63
CA ARG A 295 4.28 22.62 -5.61
C ARG A 295 3.83 21.18 -5.85
N VAL A 296 3.51 20.44 -4.80
CA VAL A 296 2.96 19.07 -4.89
C VAL A 296 1.66 19.08 -5.71
N ASP A 297 0.75 20.03 -5.42
CA ASP A 297 -0.54 20.12 -6.12
C ASP A 297 -0.38 20.45 -7.62
N ILE A 298 0.60 21.29 -7.98
CA ILE A 298 0.93 21.60 -9.37
C ILE A 298 1.48 20.37 -10.10
N LEU A 299 2.42 19.65 -9.46
CA LEU A 299 3.00 18.44 -10.03
C LEU A 299 1.94 17.32 -10.21
N ASP A 300 1.04 17.18 -9.24
CA ASP A 300 -0.07 16.22 -9.34
C ASP A 300 -0.98 16.53 -10.53
N LYS A 301 -1.31 17.80 -10.75
CA LYS A 301 -2.08 18.23 -11.93
C LYS A 301 -1.33 17.96 -13.23
N GLN A 302 -0.02 18.20 -13.28
CA GLN A 302 0.79 17.92 -14.48
C GLN A 302 0.82 16.41 -14.78
N ILE A 303 1.06 15.57 -13.78
CA ILE A 303 1.02 14.11 -13.92
C ILE A 303 -0.35 13.66 -14.43
N ASN A 304 -1.44 14.11 -13.79
CA ASN A 304 -2.79 13.77 -14.21
C ASN A 304 -3.08 14.21 -15.65
N THR A 305 -2.64 15.40 -16.05
CA THR A 305 -2.82 15.91 -17.43
C THR A 305 -2.16 14.99 -18.46
N VAL A 306 -0.92 14.57 -18.20
CA VAL A 306 -0.22 13.62 -19.07
C VAL A 306 -0.94 12.28 -19.12
N VAL A 307 -1.37 11.76 -17.96
CA VAL A 307 -2.09 10.48 -17.87
C VAL A 307 -3.44 10.55 -18.60
N TYR A 308 -4.20 11.64 -18.50
CA TYR A 308 -5.45 11.80 -19.28
C TYR A 308 -5.18 11.70 -20.78
N GLY A 309 -4.08 12.30 -21.26
CA GLY A 309 -3.66 12.20 -22.64
C GLY A 309 -3.33 10.77 -23.08
N LEU A 310 -2.63 10.00 -22.21
CA LEU A 310 -2.31 8.59 -22.48
C LEU A 310 -3.57 7.74 -22.64
N TYR A 311 -4.62 7.99 -21.85
CA TYR A 311 -5.90 7.28 -21.98
C TYR A 311 -6.83 7.91 -23.02
N GLY A 312 -6.42 8.99 -23.69
CA GLY A 312 -7.21 9.67 -24.73
C GLY A 312 -8.50 10.31 -24.21
N LEU A 313 -8.56 10.70 -22.93
CA LEU A 313 -9.76 11.28 -22.33
C LEU A 313 -10.06 12.66 -22.90
N THR A 314 -11.31 12.90 -23.23
CA THR A 314 -11.83 14.22 -23.62
C THR A 314 -11.93 15.16 -22.41
N ALA A 315 -11.98 16.47 -22.65
CA ALA A 315 -12.11 17.47 -21.57
C ALA A 315 -13.37 17.26 -20.71
N ASP A 316 -14.46 16.75 -21.26
CA ASP A 316 -15.67 16.49 -20.50
C ASP A 316 -15.58 15.20 -19.68
N GLU A 317 -14.89 14.17 -20.17
CA GLU A 317 -14.58 12.95 -19.40
C GLU A 317 -13.63 13.26 -18.25
N VAL A 318 -12.61 14.09 -18.46
CA VAL A 318 -11.69 14.55 -17.41
C VAL A 318 -12.44 15.22 -16.26
N LYS A 319 -13.39 16.14 -16.56
CA LYS A 319 -14.23 16.80 -15.52
C LYS A 319 -15.01 15.78 -14.67
N ILE A 320 -15.43 14.66 -15.27
CA ILE A 320 -16.16 13.61 -14.52
C ILE A 320 -15.19 12.78 -13.68
N VAL A 321 -14.03 12.43 -14.23
CA VAL A 321 -12.98 11.66 -13.53
C VAL A 321 -12.44 12.43 -12.32
N GLU A 322 -12.29 13.75 -12.41
CA GLU A 322 -11.82 14.60 -11.31
C GLU A 322 -12.84 14.76 -10.18
N ARG A 323 -14.12 14.55 -10.45
CA ARG A 323 -15.21 14.66 -9.44
C ARG A 323 -15.52 13.34 -8.74
N GLY A 324 -15.09 12.23 -9.32
CA GLY A 324 -15.31 10.87 -8.81
C GLY A 324 -14.19 10.39 -7.94
#